data_c9e9522828f2b17f0b2ae19e43d11553
#
_entry.id   c9e9522828f2b17f0b2ae19e43d11553
#
_cell.length_a   1.000
_cell.length_b   1.000
_cell.length_c   1.000
_cell.angle_alpha   90.00
_cell.angle_beta   90.00
_cell.angle_gamma   90.00
#
_symmetry.space_group_name_H-M   'P 1'
#
loop_
_entity.id
_entity.type
_entity.pdbx_description
1 polymer ?
#
loop_
_entity_poly.entity_id
_entity_poly.type
_entity_poly.pdbx_seq_one_letter_code
_entity_poly.pdbx_strand_id
1 'polypeptide(L)'
;MADSFYESFDNGAGQLTHHWSGHVDTSVKGQITLGGYSGVMERPWGSDFGHGYGQYYVTAKVEGNQVGPAALLWPSNDRWPGTELDFVEVLRDGTAYGTAHNGNNGYDWYEAKMFWDLDESQAHTYGINWQADRVTFSVDGRDMGTVWMDTKDAAHGGSNVVLGVMNKNDNTSITVYDMSYTPNSSYTPTSTDWGW
;
A
#
# COMPACT_ATOMS: atom_id res chain seq x y z
N MET A 1 -11.46 -18.14 -5.76
CA MET A 1 -11.28 -16.73 -6.16
C MET A 1 -10.98 -15.99 -4.88
N ALA A 2 -9.95 -15.15 -4.84
CA ALA A 2 -9.72 -14.29 -3.68
C ALA A 2 -10.92 -13.34 -3.54
N ASP A 3 -11.41 -13.16 -2.31
CA ASP A 3 -12.54 -12.28 -2.06
C ASP A 3 -12.05 -10.82 -2.10
N SER A 4 -12.91 -9.91 -2.57
CA SER A 4 -12.65 -8.48 -2.52
C SER A 4 -12.62 -8.00 -1.06
N PHE A 5 -11.83 -6.99 -0.79
CA PHE A 5 -11.73 -6.32 0.51
C PHE A 5 -12.26 -4.89 0.41
N TYR A 6 -12.95 -4.44 1.44
CA TYR A 6 -13.33 -3.04 1.62
C TYR A 6 -13.42 -2.70 3.11
N GLU A 7 -12.79 -1.60 3.50
CA GLU A 7 -12.85 -1.04 4.85
C GLU A 7 -13.18 0.45 4.78
N SER A 8 -14.27 0.85 5.43
CA SER A 8 -14.79 2.23 5.47
C SER A 8 -14.46 2.96 6.76
N PHE A 9 -13.86 2.27 7.73
CA PHE A 9 -13.59 2.79 9.07
C PHE A 9 -14.81 3.31 9.84
N ASP A 10 -16.01 2.89 9.46
CA ASP A 10 -17.25 3.21 10.19
C ASP A 10 -17.30 2.62 11.61
N ASN A 11 -16.50 1.58 11.86
CA ASN A 11 -16.42 0.85 13.12
C ASN A 11 -14.98 0.84 13.67
N GLY A 12 -14.33 2.00 13.70
CA GLY A 12 -12.94 2.14 14.14
C GLY A 12 -11.95 1.62 13.12
N ALA A 13 -10.88 0.95 13.54
CA ALA A 13 -9.87 0.39 12.64
C ALA A 13 -10.35 -0.84 11.85
N GLY A 14 -11.54 -1.35 12.12
CA GLY A 14 -12.21 -2.41 11.35
C GLY A 14 -11.36 -3.66 11.20
N GLN A 15 -11.06 -4.03 9.96
CA GLN A 15 -10.30 -5.22 9.61
C GLN A 15 -8.79 -5.07 9.85
N LEU A 16 -8.28 -3.84 10.08
CA LEU A 16 -6.90 -3.59 10.43
C LEU A 16 -6.70 -3.87 11.93
N THR A 17 -6.44 -5.13 12.28
CA THR A 17 -6.44 -5.62 13.67
C THR A 17 -5.06 -5.75 14.30
N HIS A 18 -4.00 -5.58 13.52
CA HIS A 18 -2.63 -5.62 14.01
C HIS A 18 -2.10 -4.20 14.22
N HIS A 19 -1.97 -3.81 15.49
CA HIS A 19 -1.49 -2.48 15.90
C HIS A 19 -0.06 -2.59 16.45
N TRP A 20 0.78 -1.59 16.13
CA TRP A 20 2.10 -1.46 16.74
C TRP A 20 2.43 0.00 17.03
N SER A 21 3.16 0.23 18.12
CA SER A 21 3.46 1.58 18.64
C SER A 21 2.20 2.43 18.82
N GLY A 22 2.31 3.60 19.34
CA GLY A 22 1.39 4.70 19.40
C GLY A 22 -0.11 4.40 19.41
N HIS A 23 -0.87 5.46 19.17
CA HIS A 23 -2.33 5.43 19.18
C HIS A 23 -2.88 5.65 17.77
N VAL A 24 -3.87 4.83 17.39
CA VAL A 24 -4.70 5.05 16.20
C VAL A 24 -5.96 5.76 16.66
N ASP A 25 -6.18 6.99 16.22
CA ASP A 25 -7.39 7.74 16.53
C ASP A 25 -8.55 7.26 15.64
N THR A 26 -9.55 6.72 16.28
CA THR A 26 -10.80 6.22 15.67
C THR A 26 -12.03 6.99 16.19
N SER A 27 -11.84 8.17 16.78
CA SER A 27 -12.90 8.97 17.39
C SER A 27 -13.89 9.56 16.39
N VAL A 28 -13.47 9.68 15.12
CA VAL A 28 -14.31 10.16 14.03
C VAL A 28 -14.73 8.99 13.16
N LYS A 29 -16.05 8.77 13.05
CA LYS A 29 -16.62 7.73 12.21
C LYS A 29 -16.25 7.95 10.74
N GLY A 30 -15.90 6.88 10.01
CA GLY A 30 -15.55 6.91 8.60
C GLY A 30 -14.10 7.33 8.34
N GLN A 31 -13.25 7.29 9.35
CA GLN A 31 -11.81 7.53 9.19
C GLN A 31 -10.99 6.98 10.36
N ILE A 32 -9.70 6.77 10.10
CA ILE A 32 -8.68 6.59 11.14
C ILE A 32 -7.58 7.63 10.93
N THR A 33 -7.00 8.10 12.04
CA THR A 33 -5.86 9.04 11.97
C THR A 33 -4.70 8.50 12.79
N LEU A 34 -3.52 8.47 12.18
CA LEU A 34 -2.28 8.08 12.80
C LEU A 34 -1.35 9.30 12.90
N GLY A 35 -1.01 9.69 14.14
CA GLY A 35 -0.02 10.71 14.44
C GLY A 35 1.12 10.11 15.26
N GLY A 36 2.28 10.75 15.26
CA GLY A 36 3.45 10.23 15.97
C GLY A 36 3.94 8.89 15.44
N TYR A 37 4.56 8.10 16.31
CA TYR A 37 5.01 6.74 15.95
C TYR A 37 3.87 5.75 16.18
N SER A 38 3.11 5.45 15.13
CA SER A 38 1.96 4.56 15.20
C SER A 38 1.78 3.77 13.90
N GLY A 39 1.11 2.63 13.99
CA GLY A 39 0.81 1.82 12.82
C GLY A 39 -0.30 0.83 13.08
N VAL A 40 -1.03 0.51 12.02
CA VAL A 40 -2.08 -0.50 12.00
C VAL A 40 -2.12 -1.16 10.63
N MET A 41 -2.34 -2.47 10.60
CA MET A 41 -2.54 -3.23 9.36
C MET A 41 -3.47 -4.43 9.56
N GLU A 42 -3.91 -5.03 8.47
CA GLU A 42 -4.42 -6.40 8.54
C GLU A 42 -3.34 -7.29 9.16
N ARG A 43 -3.75 -8.36 9.83
CA ARG A 43 -2.79 -9.20 10.49
C ARG A 43 -2.00 -10.07 9.51
N PRO A 44 -0.66 -10.01 9.48
CA PRO A 44 0.15 -10.91 8.68
C PRO A 44 0.19 -12.29 9.34
N TRP A 45 -0.30 -13.34 8.64
CA TRP A 45 -0.41 -14.70 9.17
C TRP A 45 0.42 -15.74 8.39
N GLY A 46 1.04 -15.34 7.30
CA GLY A 46 1.79 -16.22 6.41
C GLY A 46 1.57 -15.85 4.95
N SER A 47 2.35 -16.44 4.05
CA SER A 47 2.40 -16.05 2.63
C SER A 47 1.05 -16.12 1.90
N ASP A 48 0.15 -17.01 2.32
CA ASP A 48 -1.15 -17.24 1.67
C ASP A 48 -2.27 -16.32 2.20
N PHE A 49 -2.01 -15.57 3.29
CA PHE A 49 -2.97 -14.61 3.84
C PHE A 49 -2.92 -13.29 3.07
N GLY A 50 -3.94 -12.45 3.30
CA GLY A 50 -4.05 -11.17 2.61
C GLY A 50 -4.40 -11.34 1.13
N HIS A 51 -3.86 -10.48 0.27
CA HIS A 51 -4.33 -10.26 -1.08
C HIS A 51 -3.19 -10.42 -2.10
N GLY A 52 -3.50 -11.05 -3.23
CA GLY A 52 -2.57 -11.25 -4.34
C GLY A 52 -2.66 -10.15 -5.40
N TYR A 53 -2.33 -10.49 -6.64
CA TYR A 53 -2.41 -9.54 -7.76
C TYR A 53 -3.81 -8.94 -7.87
N GLY A 54 -3.86 -7.62 -8.04
CA GLY A 54 -5.13 -6.92 -8.09
C GLY A 54 -5.00 -5.41 -8.10
N GLN A 55 -6.15 -4.79 -7.98
CA GLN A 55 -6.28 -3.35 -7.85
C GLN A 55 -6.56 -3.00 -6.39
N TYR A 56 -5.73 -2.14 -5.86
CA TYR A 56 -5.79 -1.66 -4.49
C TYR A 56 -5.98 -0.15 -4.50
N TYR A 57 -6.80 0.35 -3.58
CA TYR A 57 -7.02 1.79 -3.42
C TYR A 57 -7.02 2.16 -1.94
N VAL A 58 -6.51 3.34 -1.65
CA VAL A 58 -6.62 4.00 -0.36
C VAL A 58 -6.99 5.46 -0.57
N THR A 59 -8.02 5.94 0.13
CA THR A 59 -8.33 7.37 0.18
C THR A 59 -7.76 7.95 1.46
N ALA A 60 -6.80 8.85 1.31
CA ALA A 60 -6.05 9.40 2.45
C ALA A 60 -5.61 10.84 2.22
N LYS A 61 -5.32 11.55 3.31
CA LYS A 61 -4.56 12.80 3.33
C LYS A 61 -3.38 12.68 4.27
N VAL A 62 -2.31 13.39 3.95
CA VAL A 62 -1.08 13.46 4.74
C VAL A 62 -0.83 14.89 5.18
N GLU A 63 -0.48 15.09 6.45
CA GLU A 63 -0.20 16.41 7.00
C GLU A 63 1.20 16.46 7.59
N GLY A 64 1.89 17.62 7.45
CA GLY A 64 3.17 17.92 8.06
C GLY A 64 4.38 18.04 7.12
N ASN A 65 4.22 17.79 5.82
CA ASN A 65 5.26 17.98 4.79
C ASN A 65 6.64 17.43 5.17
N GLN A 66 6.67 16.25 5.79
CA GLN A 66 7.89 15.58 6.25
C GLN A 66 7.76 14.07 6.11
N VAL A 67 8.90 13.39 6.04
CA VAL A 67 8.97 11.92 6.07
C VAL A 67 8.31 11.39 7.34
N GLY A 68 7.54 10.33 7.20
CA GLY A 68 6.92 9.64 8.34
C GLY A 68 5.65 8.90 8.01
N PRO A 69 4.67 9.56 7.38
CA PRO A 69 3.43 8.90 6.98
C PRO A 69 3.63 7.94 5.80
N ALA A 70 2.94 6.81 5.83
CA ALA A 70 2.80 5.90 4.69
C ALA A 70 1.48 5.12 4.77
N ALA A 71 0.85 4.92 3.61
CA ALA A 71 -0.14 3.89 3.40
C ALA A 71 0.49 2.84 2.47
N LEU A 72 0.41 1.56 2.84
CA LEU A 72 1.24 0.53 2.23
C LEU A 72 0.57 -0.85 2.17
N LEU A 73 1.16 -1.69 1.34
CA LEU A 73 0.94 -3.13 1.29
C LEU A 73 2.19 -3.82 1.83
N TRP A 74 2.07 -4.54 2.95
CA TRP A 74 3.16 -5.25 3.61
C TRP A 74 3.13 -6.74 3.28
N PRO A 75 4.31 -7.43 3.17
CA PRO A 75 4.32 -8.87 2.94
C PRO A 75 3.55 -9.62 4.03
N SER A 76 2.58 -10.44 3.64
CA SER A 76 1.71 -11.15 4.60
C SER A 76 2.44 -12.21 5.44
N ASN A 77 3.65 -12.62 5.04
CA ASN A 77 4.53 -13.49 5.82
C ASN A 77 5.43 -12.74 6.82
N ASP A 78 5.27 -11.41 6.91
CA ASP A 78 6.01 -10.50 7.81
C ASP A 78 7.54 -10.62 7.66
N ARG A 79 8.03 -10.86 6.45
CA ARG A 79 9.46 -10.99 6.16
C ARG A 79 9.96 -9.81 5.34
N TRP A 80 11.04 -9.21 5.83
CA TRP A 80 11.77 -8.16 5.12
C TRP A 80 13.22 -8.62 4.81
N PRO A 81 13.79 -8.33 3.62
CA PRO A 81 13.14 -7.71 2.45
C PRO A 81 12.08 -8.63 1.81
N GLY A 82 10.99 -8.04 1.32
CA GLY A 82 9.85 -8.71 0.70
C GLY A 82 9.18 -7.81 -0.33
N THR A 83 8.00 -8.19 -0.77
CA THR A 83 7.15 -7.34 -1.60
C THR A 83 6.43 -6.34 -0.71
N GLU A 84 6.89 -5.08 -0.69
CA GLU A 84 6.19 -3.95 -0.10
C GLU A 84 5.84 -2.96 -1.21
N LEU A 85 4.60 -2.48 -1.21
CA LEU A 85 4.13 -1.52 -2.21
C LEU A 85 3.47 -0.36 -1.47
N ASP A 86 4.05 0.85 -1.59
CA ASP A 86 3.58 2.01 -0.86
C ASP A 86 2.71 2.88 -1.75
N PHE A 87 1.45 3.07 -1.36
CA PHE A 87 0.51 3.95 -2.07
C PHE A 87 0.96 5.38 -2.04
N VAL A 88 1.41 5.83 -0.88
CA VAL A 88 1.89 7.18 -0.64
C VAL A 88 2.88 7.20 0.51
N GLU A 89 3.98 7.86 0.27
CA GLU A 89 4.98 8.34 1.21
C GLU A 89 5.29 9.79 0.90
N VAL A 90 6.00 10.49 1.78
CA VAL A 90 6.33 11.92 1.60
C VAL A 90 7.81 12.17 1.84
N LEU A 91 8.44 12.91 0.95
CA LEU A 91 9.79 13.42 1.10
C LEU A 91 9.85 14.61 2.07
N ARG A 92 11.07 15.04 2.43
CA ARG A 92 11.28 16.19 3.33
C ARG A 92 10.81 17.53 2.77
N ASP A 93 10.62 17.64 1.48
CA ASP A 93 10.12 18.83 0.80
C ASP A 93 8.61 18.82 0.58
N GLY A 94 7.92 17.78 1.08
CA GLY A 94 6.49 17.60 0.92
C GLY A 94 6.09 16.85 -0.35
N THR A 95 7.03 16.46 -1.22
CA THR A 95 6.68 15.71 -2.43
C THR A 95 6.19 14.32 -2.08
N ALA A 96 4.96 13.99 -2.48
CA ALA A 96 4.41 12.66 -2.34
C ALA A 96 4.93 11.71 -3.44
N TYR A 97 5.04 10.43 -3.11
CA TYR A 97 5.50 9.39 -4.04
C TYR A 97 4.94 8.01 -3.64
N GLY A 98 4.90 7.10 -4.60
CA GLY A 98 4.65 5.68 -4.35
C GLY A 98 5.91 4.87 -4.59
N THR A 99 6.12 3.81 -3.82
CA THR A 99 7.29 2.94 -3.92
C THR A 99 6.88 1.49 -4.15
N ALA A 100 7.65 0.78 -4.96
CA ALA A 100 7.55 -0.66 -5.08
C ALA A 100 8.89 -1.30 -4.69
N HIS A 101 8.89 -2.14 -3.66
CA HIS A 101 10.02 -2.92 -3.18
C HIS A 101 9.90 -4.38 -3.61
N ASN A 102 11.04 -4.98 -3.92
CA ASN A 102 11.15 -6.40 -4.21
C ASN A 102 12.34 -6.99 -3.44
N GLY A 103 12.04 -7.84 -2.47
CA GLY A 103 13.05 -8.60 -1.74
C GLY A 103 13.57 -9.75 -2.55
N ASN A 104 14.76 -9.63 -3.11
CA ASN A 104 15.41 -10.70 -3.86
C ASN A 104 16.74 -11.08 -3.20
N ASN A 105 16.89 -12.37 -2.82
CA ASN A 105 18.11 -12.93 -2.21
C ASN A 105 18.63 -12.14 -0.99
N GLY A 106 17.74 -11.56 -0.18
CA GLY A 106 18.09 -10.79 1.02
C GLY A 106 18.50 -9.34 0.73
N TYR A 107 18.35 -8.87 -0.49
CA TYR A 107 18.55 -7.48 -0.87
C TYR A 107 17.19 -6.83 -1.15
N ASP A 108 17.03 -5.60 -0.67
CA ASP A 108 15.90 -4.74 -1.05
C ASP A 108 16.25 -4.00 -2.34
N TRP A 109 15.49 -4.28 -3.39
CA TRP A 109 15.48 -3.47 -4.60
C TRP A 109 14.19 -2.67 -4.64
N TYR A 110 14.26 -1.39 -4.96
CA TYR A 110 13.07 -0.55 -5.03
C TYR A 110 13.15 0.49 -6.16
N GLU A 111 11.98 0.92 -6.60
CA GLU A 111 11.80 2.06 -7.50
C GLU A 111 10.60 2.89 -7.04
N ALA A 112 10.74 4.22 -7.07
CA ALA A 112 9.70 5.17 -6.68
C ALA A 112 9.14 5.92 -7.89
N LYS A 113 7.86 6.30 -7.81
CA LYS A 113 7.20 7.22 -8.75
C LYS A 113 6.76 8.47 -8.01
N MET A 114 7.31 9.62 -8.41
CA MET A 114 6.99 10.91 -7.81
C MET A 114 5.62 11.40 -8.29
N PHE A 115 4.82 11.92 -7.37
CA PHE A 115 3.50 12.50 -7.62
C PHE A 115 3.63 14.03 -7.65
N TRP A 116 4.18 14.54 -8.75
CA TRP A 116 4.42 15.96 -8.92
C TRP A 116 3.11 16.76 -8.95
N ASP A 117 3.14 17.96 -8.39
CA ASP A 117 2.02 18.91 -8.34
C ASP A 117 0.80 18.40 -7.54
N LEU A 118 1.02 17.51 -6.57
CA LEU A 118 0.02 17.01 -5.65
C LEU A 118 0.07 17.78 -4.33
N ASP A 119 -1.08 18.23 -3.83
CA ASP A 119 -1.25 18.73 -2.47
C ASP A 119 -1.73 17.58 -1.58
N GLU A 120 -0.79 16.82 -1.02
CA GLU A 120 -1.07 15.65 -0.19
C GLU A 120 -1.82 15.99 1.12
N SER A 121 -1.93 17.27 1.48
CA SER A 121 -2.74 17.73 2.61
C SER A 121 -4.26 17.67 2.32
N GLN A 122 -4.62 17.52 1.05
CA GLN A 122 -5.99 17.21 0.64
C GLN A 122 -6.19 15.70 0.56
N ALA A 123 -7.45 15.26 0.65
CA ALA A 123 -7.78 13.86 0.49
C ALA A 123 -7.68 13.45 -1.00
N HIS A 124 -6.89 12.45 -1.28
CA HIS A 124 -6.72 11.84 -2.59
C HIS A 124 -6.96 10.34 -2.55
N THR A 125 -7.39 9.75 -3.65
CA THR A 125 -7.48 8.31 -3.82
C THR A 125 -6.22 7.82 -4.54
N TYR A 126 -5.33 7.18 -3.78
CA TYR A 126 -4.11 6.54 -4.29
C TYR A 126 -4.42 5.11 -4.71
N GLY A 127 -3.93 4.71 -5.86
CA GLY A 127 -4.16 3.37 -6.41
C GLY A 127 -2.87 2.65 -6.75
N ILE A 128 -2.88 1.33 -6.54
CA ILE A 128 -1.86 0.38 -6.98
C ILE A 128 -2.55 -0.70 -7.80
N ASN A 129 -2.11 -0.90 -9.04
CA ASN A 129 -2.44 -2.07 -9.84
C ASN A 129 -1.21 -3.00 -9.86
N TRP A 130 -1.25 -4.05 -9.03
CA TRP A 130 -0.19 -5.03 -8.93
C TRP A 130 -0.43 -6.19 -9.89
N GLN A 131 0.54 -6.47 -10.73
CA GLN A 131 0.57 -7.54 -11.72
C GLN A 131 1.89 -8.31 -11.62
N ALA A 132 2.00 -9.44 -12.32
CA ALA A 132 3.16 -10.32 -12.25
C ALA A 132 4.49 -9.66 -12.64
N ASP A 133 4.44 -8.69 -13.57
CA ASP A 133 5.61 -8.07 -14.19
C ASP A 133 5.74 -6.57 -13.87
N ARG A 134 4.75 -5.98 -13.17
CA ARG A 134 4.72 -4.54 -12.94
C ARG A 134 3.78 -4.12 -11.81
N VAL A 135 4.06 -2.91 -11.33
CA VAL A 135 3.20 -2.16 -10.41
C VAL A 135 2.92 -0.80 -11.04
N THR A 136 1.65 -0.46 -11.26
CA THR A 136 1.22 0.84 -11.78
C THR A 136 0.57 1.65 -10.67
N PHE A 137 1.04 2.89 -10.48
CA PHE A 137 0.52 3.84 -9.49
C PHE A 137 -0.47 4.79 -10.14
N SER A 138 -1.49 5.17 -9.40
CA SER A 138 -2.45 6.21 -9.79
C SER A 138 -2.82 7.12 -8.62
N VAL A 139 -3.20 8.36 -8.92
CA VAL A 139 -3.80 9.29 -7.96
C VAL A 139 -5.04 9.89 -8.61
N ASP A 140 -6.18 9.80 -7.92
CA ASP A 140 -7.50 10.26 -8.41
C ASP A 140 -7.84 9.73 -9.82
N GLY A 141 -7.44 8.47 -10.09
CA GLY A 141 -7.64 7.82 -11.37
C GLY A 141 -6.66 8.24 -12.48
N ARG A 142 -5.73 9.16 -12.22
CA ARG A 142 -4.67 9.54 -13.14
C ARG A 142 -3.48 8.61 -12.97
N ASP A 143 -2.97 8.05 -14.06
CA ASP A 143 -1.73 7.25 -14.08
C ASP A 143 -0.53 8.12 -13.67
N MET A 144 0.20 7.69 -12.64
CA MET A 144 1.41 8.34 -12.11
C MET A 144 2.70 7.61 -12.51
N GLY A 145 2.58 6.48 -13.19
CA GLY A 145 3.70 5.74 -13.73
C GLY A 145 3.75 4.27 -13.30
N THR A 146 4.54 3.51 -14.03
CA THR A 146 4.70 2.07 -13.85
C THR A 146 6.13 1.73 -13.46
N VAL A 147 6.27 0.86 -12.46
CA VAL A 147 7.52 0.19 -12.08
C VAL A 147 7.48 -1.22 -12.68
N TRP A 148 8.47 -1.56 -13.50
CA TRP A 148 8.60 -2.89 -14.07
C TRP A 148 9.44 -3.76 -13.14
N MET A 149 8.81 -4.77 -12.55
CA MET A 149 9.46 -5.66 -11.61
C MET A 149 8.77 -7.02 -11.56
N ASP A 150 9.54 -8.09 -11.44
CA ASP A 150 9.04 -9.46 -11.25
C ASP A 150 8.79 -9.68 -9.76
N THR A 151 7.57 -9.42 -9.31
CA THR A 151 7.09 -9.75 -7.96
C THR A 151 6.07 -10.87 -8.04
N LYS A 152 6.03 -11.70 -7.00
CA LYS A 152 5.15 -12.89 -6.99
C LYS A 152 4.23 -12.87 -5.80
N ASP A 153 2.92 -13.00 -6.05
CA ASP A 153 1.97 -13.32 -5.00
C ASP A 153 2.06 -14.80 -4.58
N ALA A 154 1.31 -15.20 -3.57
CA ALA A 154 1.35 -16.57 -3.05
C ALA A 154 0.96 -17.62 -4.11
N ALA A 155 0.00 -17.32 -4.99
CA ALA A 155 -0.43 -18.23 -6.05
C ALA A 155 0.68 -18.52 -7.08
N HIS A 156 1.69 -17.64 -7.15
CA HIS A 156 2.83 -17.72 -8.09
C HIS A 156 4.16 -18.00 -7.39
N GLY A 157 4.12 -18.45 -6.14
CA GLY A 157 5.31 -18.88 -5.37
C GLY A 157 6.02 -17.77 -4.59
N GLY A 158 5.37 -16.64 -4.40
CA GLY A 158 5.81 -15.55 -3.56
C GLY A 158 4.99 -15.42 -2.27
N SER A 159 4.62 -14.21 -1.91
CA SER A 159 3.77 -13.89 -0.78
C SER A 159 2.70 -12.89 -1.19
N ASN A 160 1.48 -13.09 -0.71
CA ASN A 160 0.45 -12.06 -0.71
C ASN A 160 0.88 -10.86 0.15
N VAL A 161 0.10 -9.81 0.12
CA VAL A 161 0.29 -8.59 0.89
C VAL A 161 -0.92 -8.29 1.76
N VAL A 162 -0.72 -7.51 2.81
CA VAL A 162 -1.77 -6.99 3.71
C VAL A 162 -1.76 -5.46 3.66
N LEU A 163 -2.95 -4.86 3.75
CA LEU A 163 -3.09 -3.41 3.78
C LEU A 163 -2.69 -2.86 5.15
N GLY A 164 -1.94 -1.77 5.13
CA GLY A 164 -1.46 -1.11 6.34
C GLY A 164 -1.31 0.39 6.20
N VAL A 165 -1.26 1.04 7.35
CA VAL A 165 -1.02 2.48 7.49
C VAL A 165 -0.04 2.69 8.63
N MET A 166 0.93 3.57 8.45
CA MET A 166 1.85 3.95 9.52
C MET A 166 2.21 5.42 9.48
N ASN A 167 2.71 5.89 10.61
CA ASN A 167 3.42 7.16 10.73
C ASN A 167 4.65 6.98 11.64
N LYS A 168 5.76 7.60 11.28
CA LYS A 168 7.04 7.51 12.02
C LYS A 168 7.60 8.89 12.39
N ASN A 169 6.73 9.89 12.56
CA ASN A 169 7.16 11.25 12.88
C ASN A 169 6.12 11.96 13.73
N ASP A 170 6.57 12.57 14.85
CA ASP A 170 5.69 13.28 15.78
C ASP A 170 5.09 14.57 15.21
N ASN A 171 5.65 15.09 14.12
CA ASN A 171 5.21 16.33 13.47
C ASN A 171 4.32 16.09 12.26
N THR A 172 3.96 14.84 11.98
CA THR A 172 3.15 14.45 10.83
C THR A 172 1.96 13.61 11.24
N SER A 173 0.98 13.51 10.35
CA SER A 173 -0.10 12.55 10.48
C SER A 173 -0.59 12.06 9.12
N ILE A 174 -1.25 10.92 9.12
CA ILE A 174 -2.01 10.40 7.98
C ILE A 174 -3.42 10.08 8.43
N THR A 175 -4.41 10.59 7.69
CA THR A 175 -5.81 10.26 7.89
C THR A 175 -6.27 9.42 6.70
N VAL A 176 -6.84 8.25 6.96
CA VAL A 176 -7.35 7.32 5.95
C VAL A 176 -8.86 7.21 6.09
N TYR A 177 -9.56 7.33 4.96
CA TYR A 177 -11.02 7.32 4.88
C TYR A 177 -11.58 5.98 4.41
N ASP A 178 -10.89 5.32 3.50
CA ASP A 178 -11.24 3.97 3.05
C ASP A 178 -10.03 3.25 2.46
N MET A 179 -10.14 1.91 2.41
CA MET A 179 -9.19 1.04 1.72
C MET A 179 -9.95 -0.06 1.00
N SER A 180 -9.48 -0.45 -0.18
CA SER A 180 -10.10 -1.52 -0.94
C SER A 180 -9.11 -2.34 -1.75
N TYR A 181 -9.53 -3.58 -2.04
CA TYR A 181 -8.86 -4.48 -2.95
C TYR A 181 -9.88 -5.20 -3.83
N THR A 182 -9.54 -5.36 -5.10
CA THR A 182 -10.27 -6.21 -6.05
C THR A 182 -9.27 -7.06 -6.82
N PRO A 183 -9.41 -8.41 -6.79
CA PRO A 183 -8.51 -9.29 -7.51
C PRO A 183 -8.59 -9.03 -9.01
N ASN A 184 -7.44 -9.08 -9.70
CA ASN A 184 -7.43 -9.10 -11.15
C ASN A 184 -8.14 -10.38 -11.61
N SER A 185 -9.09 -10.27 -12.54
CA SER A 185 -9.62 -11.44 -13.24
C SER A 185 -8.44 -12.18 -13.86
N SER A 186 -8.21 -13.43 -13.46
CA SER A 186 -7.04 -14.28 -13.75
C SER A 186 -6.27 -13.87 -15.02
N TYR A 187 -5.13 -13.21 -14.85
CA TYR A 187 -4.12 -13.11 -15.90
C TYR A 187 -3.50 -14.49 -16.08
N THR A 188 -3.90 -15.19 -17.13
CA THR A 188 -3.16 -16.34 -17.61
C THR A 188 -2.17 -15.79 -18.65
N PRO A 189 -0.84 -15.83 -18.39
CA PRO A 189 0.13 -15.46 -19.42
C PRO A 189 -0.11 -16.32 -20.66
N THR A 190 -0.50 -15.72 -21.75
CA THR A 190 -0.50 -16.43 -23.03
C THR A 190 0.96 -16.58 -23.45
N SER A 191 1.34 -17.76 -23.90
CA SER A 191 2.72 -18.14 -24.28
C SER A 191 3.32 -17.33 -25.44
N THR A 192 2.67 -16.24 -25.85
CA THR A 192 3.05 -15.34 -26.92
C THR A 192 3.71 -14.04 -26.46
N ASP A 193 3.82 -13.78 -25.14
CA ASP A 193 4.38 -12.54 -24.63
C ASP A 193 5.92 -12.51 -24.50
N TRP A 194 6.60 -13.56 -24.96
CA TRP A 194 8.06 -13.63 -25.07
C TRP A 194 8.50 -13.38 -26.52
N GLY A 195 8.20 -12.20 -27.04
CA GLY A 195 8.79 -11.70 -28.28
C GLY A 195 10.18 -11.12 -28.00
N TRP A 196 11.18 -11.71 -28.62
CA TRP A 196 12.58 -11.24 -28.67
C TRP A 196 12.70 -9.85 -29.30
#